data_2baf9c2d73eb9ce5687725d0c90e5267
#
_entry.id   2baf9c2d73eb9ce5687725d0c90e5267
#
_cell.length_a   1.000
_cell.length_b   1.000
_cell.length_c   1.000
_cell.angle_alpha   90.00
_cell.angle_beta   90.00
_cell.angle_gamma   90.00
#
_symmetry.space_group_name_H-M   'P 1'
#
loop_
_entity.id
_entity.type
_entity.pdbx_description
1 polymer ?
#
loop_
_entity_poly.entity_id
_entity_poly.type
_entity_poly.pdbx_seq_one_letter_code
_entity_poly.pdbx_strand_id
1 'polypeptide(L)'
;MKNADGVRNLLNIVSGESDLFIIVSAMGKTTNALEGVFHAMQQGNEPLAMERIDESYAYHRGIIDDLMGADVTIEQVDILFQQLRNTIKNTIYRPSDAELWYDTIVAFGELISTTIISNYLNGHGVPNRWIDMRRTFLTEQRHKDANVNIEATAVRLKREIEDSKVSVFVGQGFIGGAPDGTTTTLGREGSDYSAAIVANVLDAESMSVWKDVDGILNADPKIFPDAHKIERLNYMDTLEMAYSGAQIIHP
;
A
#
# COMPACT_ATOMS: atom_id res chain seq x y z
N MET A 1 -8.73 1.56 3.24
CA MET A 1 -9.56 0.33 3.30
C MET A 1 -9.26 -0.40 4.61
N LYS A 2 -10.26 -0.75 5.43
CA LYS A 2 -9.99 -1.26 6.79
C LYS A 2 -10.71 -2.58 7.12
N ASN A 3 -11.60 -3.08 6.26
CA ASN A 3 -12.39 -4.29 6.53
C ASN A 3 -12.93 -4.87 5.21
N ALA A 4 -13.65 -5.98 5.29
CA ALA A 4 -14.28 -6.65 4.18
C ALA A 4 -15.21 -5.74 3.36
N ASP A 5 -15.96 -4.85 4.03
CA ASP A 5 -16.88 -3.92 3.32
C ASP A 5 -16.13 -2.95 2.42
N GLY A 6 -14.95 -2.48 2.87
CA GLY A 6 -14.08 -1.67 2.02
C GLY A 6 -13.61 -2.41 0.76
N VAL A 7 -13.34 -3.72 0.87
CA VAL A 7 -12.96 -4.54 -0.28
C VAL A 7 -14.15 -4.79 -1.21
N ARG A 8 -15.35 -5.04 -0.66
CA ARG A 8 -16.58 -5.16 -1.45
C ARG A 8 -16.91 -3.87 -2.18
N ASN A 9 -16.70 -2.72 -1.52
CA ASN A 9 -16.90 -1.42 -2.15
C ASN A 9 -15.90 -1.18 -3.29
N LEU A 10 -14.63 -1.58 -3.13
CA LEU A 10 -13.66 -1.54 -4.22
C LEU A 10 -14.14 -2.38 -5.42
N LEU A 11 -14.61 -3.60 -5.19
CA LEU A 11 -15.18 -4.43 -6.26
C LEU A 11 -16.30 -3.70 -7.00
N ASN A 12 -17.22 -3.05 -6.28
CA ASN A 12 -18.32 -2.30 -6.90
C ASN A 12 -17.80 -1.13 -7.76
N ILE A 13 -16.74 -0.45 -7.32
CA ILE A 13 -16.15 0.69 -8.04
C ILE A 13 -15.47 0.22 -9.33
N VAL A 14 -14.76 -0.91 -9.31
CA VAL A 14 -13.96 -1.36 -10.45
C VAL A 14 -14.67 -2.37 -11.35
N SER A 15 -15.86 -2.81 -10.96
CA SER A 15 -16.65 -3.77 -11.76
C SER A 15 -17.10 -3.13 -13.07
N GLY A 16 -16.74 -3.76 -14.19
CA GLY A 16 -17.04 -3.26 -15.53
C GLY A 16 -16.06 -2.25 -16.09
N GLU A 17 -15.08 -1.83 -15.31
CA GLU A 17 -14.00 -0.98 -15.78
C GLU A 17 -12.87 -1.81 -16.39
N SER A 18 -12.12 -1.18 -17.30
CA SER A 18 -10.91 -1.75 -17.92
C SER A 18 -9.75 -0.75 -17.87
N ASP A 19 -8.57 -1.21 -18.21
CA ASP A 19 -7.35 -0.39 -18.26
C ASP A 19 -7.07 0.36 -16.96
N LEU A 20 -7.18 -0.40 -15.85
CA LEU A 20 -7.00 0.10 -14.49
C LEU A 20 -5.67 -0.35 -13.88
N PHE A 21 -5.02 0.57 -13.18
CA PHE A 21 -3.99 0.25 -12.22
C PHE A 21 -4.44 0.66 -10.81
N ILE A 22 -4.64 -0.33 -9.94
CA ILE A 22 -5.18 -0.15 -8.59
C ILE A 22 -4.01 -0.16 -7.61
N ILE A 23 -3.71 1.00 -7.01
CA ILE A 23 -2.71 1.12 -5.94
C ILE A 23 -3.42 1.05 -4.58
N VAL A 24 -2.95 0.16 -3.72
CA VAL A 24 -3.56 -0.05 -2.40
C VAL A 24 -2.51 0.01 -1.29
N SER A 25 -2.89 0.66 -0.20
CA SER A 25 -2.13 0.70 1.06
C SER A 25 -2.42 -0.53 1.93
N ALA A 26 -1.69 -0.65 3.03
CA ALA A 26 -2.00 -1.63 4.07
C ALA A 26 -3.44 -1.48 4.60
N MET A 27 -4.06 -2.59 5.02
CA MET A 27 -5.42 -2.59 5.55
C MET A 27 -5.49 -2.02 6.97
N GLY A 28 -6.42 -1.10 7.20
CA GLY A 28 -6.73 -0.56 8.51
C GLY A 28 -5.53 0.07 9.22
N LYS A 29 -5.15 -0.49 10.37
CA LYS A 29 -3.99 -0.05 11.16
C LYS A 29 -2.80 -1.02 11.07
N THR A 30 -2.70 -1.79 10.00
CA THR A 30 -1.66 -2.83 9.85
C THR A 30 -0.26 -2.24 9.87
N THR A 31 -0.02 -1.07 9.26
CA THR A 31 1.28 -0.40 9.31
C THR A 31 1.70 -0.14 10.77
N ASN A 32 0.80 0.41 11.60
CA ASN A 32 1.07 0.64 13.03
C ASN A 32 1.32 -0.68 13.80
N ALA A 33 0.58 -1.75 13.47
CA ALA A 33 0.80 -3.06 14.08
C ALA A 33 2.19 -3.60 13.74
N LEU A 34 2.61 -3.47 12.48
CA LEU A 34 3.92 -3.89 12.00
C LEU A 34 5.05 -3.00 12.54
N GLU A 35 4.83 -1.70 12.74
CA GLU A 35 5.74 -0.84 13.50
C GLU A 35 5.91 -1.37 14.94
N GLY A 36 4.85 -1.86 15.55
CA GLY A 36 4.91 -2.52 16.84
C GLY A 36 5.77 -3.80 16.81
N VAL A 37 5.71 -4.60 15.73
CA VAL A 37 6.61 -5.75 15.53
C VAL A 37 8.07 -5.30 15.43
N PHE A 38 8.34 -4.27 14.63
CA PHE A 38 9.67 -3.67 14.49
C PHE A 38 10.22 -3.17 15.84
N HIS A 39 9.42 -2.47 16.63
CA HIS A 39 9.85 -2.00 17.95
C HIS A 39 10.12 -3.15 18.94
N ALA A 40 9.32 -4.22 18.90
CA ALA A 40 9.60 -5.41 19.71
C ALA A 40 10.94 -6.07 19.30
N MET A 41 11.22 -6.14 17.98
CA MET A 41 12.51 -6.62 17.47
C MET A 41 13.67 -5.75 17.93
N GLN A 42 13.53 -4.41 17.91
CA GLN A 42 14.55 -3.47 18.41
C GLN A 42 14.90 -3.71 19.88
N GLN A 43 13.91 -4.11 20.67
CA GLN A 43 14.06 -4.42 22.10
C GLN A 43 14.60 -5.84 22.36
N GLY A 44 14.82 -6.64 21.31
CA GLY A 44 15.18 -8.06 21.45
C GLY A 44 14.05 -8.92 22.02
N ASN A 45 12.81 -8.44 21.98
CA ASN A 45 11.64 -9.13 22.52
C ASN A 45 10.92 -9.92 21.42
N GLU A 46 11.54 -11.05 21.01
CA GLU A 46 10.97 -11.94 20.00
C GLU A 46 9.56 -12.45 20.36
N PRO A 47 9.27 -12.88 21.61
CA PRO A 47 7.91 -13.31 21.96
C PRO A 47 6.85 -12.24 21.69
N LEU A 48 7.11 -10.97 22.04
CA LEU A 48 6.19 -9.88 21.78
C LEU A 48 6.04 -9.60 20.27
N ALA A 49 7.13 -9.70 19.51
CA ALA A 49 7.07 -9.56 18.05
C ALA A 49 6.17 -10.64 17.42
N MET A 50 6.31 -11.90 17.87
CA MET A 50 5.46 -13.00 17.39
C MET A 50 3.99 -12.82 17.77
N GLU A 51 3.70 -12.41 19.00
CA GLU A 51 2.32 -12.10 19.45
C GLU A 51 1.66 -11.05 18.53
N ARG A 52 2.36 -9.95 18.23
CA ARG A 52 1.85 -8.90 17.32
C ARG A 52 1.66 -9.38 15.89
N ILE A 53 2.51 -10.27 15.41
CA ILE A 53 2.33 -10.91 14.09
C ILE A 53 1.09 -11.79 14.09
N ASP A 54 0.85 -12.55 15.16
CA ASP A 54 -0.31 -13.44 15.28
C ASP A 54 -1.62 -12.62 15.40
N GLU A 55 -1.62 -11.50 16.09
CA GLU A 55 -2.74 -10.54 16.11
C GLU A 55 -3.02 -9.99 14.70
N SER A 56 -1.98 -9.58 13.98
CA SER A 56 -2.11 -9.09 12.60
C SER A 56 -2.62 -10.20 11.66
N TYR A 57 -2.14 -11.43 11.83
CA TYR A 57 -2.63 -12.58 11.07
C TYR A 57 -4.13 -12.82 11.33
N ALA A 58 -4.53 -12.86 12.59
CA ALA A 58 -5.93 -13.04 12.97
C ALA A 58 -6.85 -11.96 12.40
N TYR A 59 -6.41 -10.70 12.38
CA TYR A 59 -7.14 -9.59 11.78
C TYR A 59 -7.37 -9.81 10.26
N HIS A 60 -6.32 -10.16 9.51
CA HIS A 60 -6.45 -10.39 8.07
C HIS A 60 -7.21 -11.67 7.76
N ARG A 61 -7.06 -12.72 8.60
CA ARG A 61 -7.84 -13.94 8.50
C ARG A 61 -9.33 -13.65 8.65
N GLY A 62 -9.71 -12.84 9.64
CA GLY A 62 -11.10 -12.41 9.80
C GLY A 62 -11.66 -11.68 8.59
N ILE A 63 -10.86 -10.85 7.92
CA ILE A 63 -11.26 -10.19 6.66
C ILE A 63 -11.45 -11.21 5.53
N ILE A 64 -10.57 -12.20 5.40
CA ILE A 64 -10.69 -13.26 4.39
C ILE A 64 -11.95 -14.10 4.66
N ASP A 65 -12.19 -14.45 5.92
CA ASP A 65 -13.39 -15.22 6.33
C ASP A 65 -14.68 -14.47 5.98
N ASP A 66 -14.72 -13.16 6.25
CA ASP A 66 -15.85 -12.31 5.93
C ASP A 66 -16.07 -12.13 4.42
N LEU A 67 -15.01 -12.15 3.63
CA LEU A 67 -15.06 -11.96 2.18
C LEU A 67 -15.42 -13.23 1.41
N MET A 68 -14.85 -14.35 1.81
CA MET A 68 -14.80 -15.58 1.01
C MET A 68 -15.36 -16.80 1.75
N GLY A 69 -15.59 -16.69 3.07
CA GLY A 69 -15.99 -17.80 3.94
C GLY A 69 -14.82 -18.45 4.69
N ALA A 70 -15.11 -19.02 5.85
CA ALA A 70 -14.12 -19.53 6.79
C ALA A 70 -13.27 -20.70 6.26
N ASP A 71 -13.76 -21.43 5.27
CA ASP A 71 -13.06 -22.57 4.65
C ASP A 71 -12.08 -22.16 3.55
N VAL A 72 -12.07 -20.88 3.15
CA VAL A 72 -11.20 -20.39 2.08
C VAL A 72 -9.87 -19.93 2.65
N THR A 73 -8.78 -20.39 2.06
CA THR A 73 -7.43 -20.00 2.40
C THR A 73 -6.76 -19.35 1.19
N ILE A 74 -6.05 -18.26 1.40
CA ILE A 74 -5.18 -17.64 0.41
C ILE A 74 -3.74 -18.01 0.77
N GLU A 75 -3.22 -19.07 0.16
CA GLU A 75 -1.88 -19.62 0.46
C GLU A 75 -0.79 -18.54 0.44
N GLN A 76 -0.86 -17.60 -0.50
CA GLN A 76 0.11 -16.51 -0.60
C GLN A 76 0.12 -15.60 0.64
N VAL A 77 -1.02 -15.42 1.31
CA VAL A 77 -1.11 -14.66 2.56
C VAL A 77 -0.42 -15.41 3.69
N ASP A 78 -0.63 -16.71 3.80
CA ASP A 78 0.03 -17.55 4.81
C ASP A 78 1.55 -17.56 4.60
N ILE A 79 2.00 -17.65 3.33
CA ILE A 79 3.42 -17.55 2.96
C ILE A 79 4.02 -16.21 3.41
N LEU A 80 3.33 -15.10 3.18
CA LEU A 80 3.79 -13.77 3.59
C LEU A 80 3.94 -13.66 5.11
N PHE A 81 2.96 -14.13 5.88
CA PHE A 81 3.07 -14.15 7.34
C PHE A 81 4.18 -15.09 7.83
N GLN A 82 4.39 -16.21 7.17
CA GLN A 82 5.51 -17.10 7.50
C GLN A 82 6.86 -16.46 7.17
N GLN A 83 6.96 -15.73 6.07
CA GLN A 83 8.16 -14.96 5.74
C GLN A 83 8.44 -13.88 6.80
N LEU A 84 7.42 -13.15 7.25
CA LEU A 84 7.55 -12.15 8.30
C LEU A 84 8.04 -12.79 9.61
N ARG A 85 7.45 -13.91 10.05
CA ARG A 85 7.93 -14.66 11.22
C ARG A 85 9.37 -15.12 11.08
N ASN A 86 9.75 -15.63 9.91
CA ASN A 86 11.12 -16.07 9.63
C ASN A 86 12.09 -14.88 9.63
N THR A 87 11.68 -13.73 9.12
CA THR A 87 12.48 -12.50 9.18
C THR A 87 12.82 -12.15 10.62
N ILE A 88 11.84 -12.14 11.52
CA ILE A 88 12.08 -11.83 12.94
C ILE A 88 13.01 -12.88 13.60
N LYS A 89 12.75 -14.17 13.39
CA LYS A 89 13.52 -15.26 14.02
C LYS A 89 14.98 -15.32 13.59
N ASN A 90 15.24 -15.00 12.31
CA ASN A 90 16.57 -15.19 11.72
C ASN A 90 17.39 -13.90 11.68
N THR A 91 16.83 -12.78 12.14
CA THR A 91 17.52 -11.50 12.11
C THR A 91 18.17 -11.18 13.44
N ILE A 92 19.47 -10.91 13.39
CA ILE A 92 20.18 -10.26 14.50
C ILE A 92 20.08 -8.75 14.26
N TYR A 93 19.21 -8.09 15.03
CA TYR A 93 19.03 -6.64 14.91
C TYR A 93 20.30 -5.87 15.28
N ARG A 94 20.66 -4.91 14.44
CA ARG A 94 21.72 -3.93 14.71
C ARG A 94 21.13 -2.53 14.50
N PRO A 95 21.44 -1.57 15.39
CA PRO A 95 20.97 -0.19 15.24
C PRO A 95 21.33 0.47 13.90
N SER A 96 22.49 0.08 13.31
CA SER A 96 22.90 0.55 11.98
C SER A 96 21.94 0.18 10.86
N ASP A 97 21.18 -0.90 11.03
CA ASP A 97 20.31 -1.47 10.01
C ASP A 97 18.83 -1.19 10.31
N ALA A 98 18.56 -0.27 11.25
CA ALA A 98 17.21 0.01 11.75
C ALA A 98 16.22 0.39 10.64
N GLU A 99 16.62 1.27 9.73
CA GLU A 99 15.76 1.72 8.65
C GLU A 99 15.49 0.63 7.62
N LEU A 100 16.47 -0.20 7.30
CA LEU A 100 16.32 -1.38 6.45
C LEU A 100 15.28 -2.35 7.03
N TRP A 101 15.37 -2.64 8.33
CA TRP A 101 14.45 -3.57 8.98
C TRP A 101 13.05 -2.98 9.16
N TYR A 102 12.97 -1.66 9.39
CA TYR A 102 11.70 -0.96 9.37
C TYR A 102 10.99 -1.17 8.01
N ASP A 103 11.64 -0.80 6.91
CA ASP A 103 11.09 -0.95 5.57
C ASP A 103 10.71 -2.40 5.25
N THR A 104 11.59 -3.33 5.61
CA THR A 104 11.34 -4.76 5.38
C THR A 104 10.10 -5.26 6.10
N ILE A 105 9.88 -4.84 7.36
CA ILE A 105 8.77 -5.32 8.18
C ILE A 105 7.46 -4.63 7.78
N VAL A 106 7.45 -3.30 7.66
CA VAL A 106 6.20 -2.58 7.39
C VAL A 106 5.64 -2.88 6.00
N ALA A 107 6.49 -3.16 5.02
CA ALA A 107 6.09 -3.51 3.65
C ALA A 107 5.16 -4.74 3.57
N PHE A 108 5.20 -5.64 4.55
CA PHE A 108 4.27 -6.77 4.59
C PHE A 108 2.81 -6.33 4.66
N GLY A 109 2.52 -5.15 5.20
CA GLY A 109 1.16 -4.62 5.24
C GLY A 109 0.55 -4.46 3.85
N GLU A 110 1.27 -3.82 2.94
CA GLU A 110 0.85 -3.60 1.57
C GLU A 110 0.87 -4.89 0.75
N LEU A 111 1.85 -5.76 0.97
CA LEU A 111 1.91 -7.07 0.29
C LEU A 111 0.72 -7.94 0.65
N ILE A 112 0.36 -8.03 1.92
CA ILE A 112 -0.78 -8.82 2.40
C ILE A 112 -2.09 -8.24 1.88
N SER A 113 -2.29 -6.92 2.03
CA SER A 113 -3.53 -6.26 1.61
C SER A 113 -3.81 -6.44 0.12
N THR A 114 -2.81 -6.19 -0.72
CA THR A 114 -2.97 -6.31 -2.18
C THR A 114 -3.12 -7.76 -2.64
N THR A 115 -2.52 -8.72 -1.93
CA THR A 115 -2.72 -10.15 -2.19
C THR A 115 -4.17 -10.56 -1.92
N ILE A 116 -4.75 -10.15 -0.80
CA ILE A 116 -6.17 -10.41 -0.47
C ILE A 116 -7.08 -9.79 -1.54
N ILE A 117 -6.85 -8.53 -1.88
CA ILE A 117 -7.67 -7.80 -2.85
C ILE A 117 -7.59 -8.42 -4.24
N SER A 118 -6.39 -8.71 -4.74
CA SER A 118 -6.22 -9.33 -6.05
C SER A 118 -6.93 -10.69 -6.14
N ASN A 119 -6.82 -11.52 -5.11
CA ASN A 119 -7.53 -12.81 -5.04
C ASN A 119 -9.05 -12.62 -5.02
N TYR A 120 -9.54 -11.68 -4.20
CA TYR A 120 -10.97 -11.39 -4.12
C TYR A 120 -11.55 -10.90 -5.45
N LEU A 121 -10.90 -9.95 -6.11
CA LEU A 121 -11.30 -9.41 -7.41
C LEU A 121 -11.31 -10.50 -8.50
N ASN A 122 -10.27 -11.34 -8.56
CA ASN A 122 -10.20 -12.46 -9.50
C ASN A 122 -11.36 -13.45 -9.29
N GLY A 123 -11.70 -13.77 -8.04
CA GLY A 123 -12.83 -14.65 -7.69
C GLY A 123 -14.22 -14.07 -7.99
N HIS A 124 -14.31 -12.75 -8.20
CA HIS A 124 -15.57 -12.03 -8.42
C HIS A 124 -15.69 -11.38 -9.82
N GLY A 125 -15.02 -11.96 -10.81
CA GLY A 125 -15.21 -11.56 -12.20
C GLY A 125 -14.46 -10.32 -12.65
N VAL A 126 -13.46 -9.88 -11.90
CA VAL A 126 -12.50 -8.83 -12.29
C VAL A 126 -11.11 -9.46 -12.45
N PRO A 127 -10.82 -10.09 -13.61
CA PRO A 127 -9.51 -10.67 -13.88
C PRO A 127 -8.42 -9.62 -13.77
N ASN A 128 -7.46 -9.84 -12.89
CA ASN A 128 -6.39 -8.89 -12.66
C ASN A 128 -5.05 -9.58 -12.44
N ARG A 129 -3.98 -8.84 -12.65
CA ARG A 129 -2.61 -9.26 -12.36
C ARG A 129 -2.08 -8.49 -11.15
N TRP A 130 -1.66 -9.22 -10.12
CA TRP A 130 -0.93 -8.66 -8.99
C TRP A 130 0.53 -8.40 -9.40
N ILE A 131 1.02 -7.19 -9.14
CA ILE A 131 2.38 -6.76 -9.46
C ILE A 131 3.12 -6.47 -8.15
N ASP A 132 4.29 -7.10 -7.95
CA ASP A 132 5.17 -6.78 -6.83
C ASP A 132 5.91 -5.46 -7.12
N MET A 133 5.47 -4.38 -6.46
CA MET A 133 6.01 -3.05 -6.70
C MET A 133 7.47 -2.91 -6.27
N ARG A 134 7.99 -3.79 -5.42
CA ARG A 134 9.42 -3.84 -5.09
C ARG A 134 10.29 -4.22 -6.28
N ARG A 135 9.71 -4.85 -7.30
CA ARG A 135 10.41 -5.24 -8.54
C ARG A 135 10.26 -4.21 -9.65
N THR A 136 9.23 -3.39 -9.58
CA THR A 136 8.91 -2.38 -10.60
C THR A 136 9.33 -0.98 -10.20
N PHE A 137 9.08 -0.58 -8.96
CA PHE A 137 9.54 0.70 -8.42
C PHE A 137 10.97 0.61 -7.99
N LEU A 138 11.88 1.02 -8.88
CA LEU A 138 13.30 1.10 -8.55
C LEU A 138 13.58 2.39 -7.78
N THR A 139 14.06 2.24 -6.55
CA THR A 139 14.45 3.36 -5.71
C THR A 139 15.98 3.50 -5.60
N GLU A 140 16.43 4.61 -5.06
CA GLU A 140 17.80 4.70 -4.53
C GLU A 140 17.97 3.78 -3.32
N GLN A 141 19.22 3.52 -2.93
CA GLN A 141 19.54 2.70 -1.75
C GLN A 141 19.46 3.55 -0.47
N ARG A 142 18.25 4.03 -0.18
CA ARG A 142 17.90 4.79 1.01
C ARG A 142 16.60 4.21 1.58
N HIS A 143 16.53 4.08 2.89
CA HIS A 143 15.35 3.54 3.57
C HIS A 143 14.50 4.65 4.18
N LYS A 144 13.21 4.34 4.44
CA LYS A 144 12.17 5.20 5.04
C LYS A 144 11.66 6.37 4.19
N ASP A 145 12.44 6.84 3.23
CA ASP A 145 12.11 8.01 2.41
C ASP A 145 12.91 7.93 1.12
N ALA A 146 12.73 6.83 0.40
CA ALA A 146 13.50 6.54 -0.81
C ALA A 146 12.93 7.27 -2.02
N ASN A 147 13.80 7.90 -2.80
CA ASN A 147 13.42 8.49 -4.08
C ASN A 147 13.27 7.41 -5.15
N VAL A 148 12.21 7.52 -5.94
CA VAL A 148 11.95 6.60 -7.06
C VAL A 148 12.67 7.08 -8.31
N ASN A 149 13.42 6.19 -8.95
CA ASN A 149 13.92 6.39 -10.30
C ASN A 149 12.79 6.20 -11.30
N ILE A 150 12.15 7.29 -11.70
CA ILE A 150 10.96 7.28 -12.56
C ILE A 150 11.25 6.64 -13.92
N GLU A 151 12.39 6.92 -14.53
CA GLU A 151 12.74 6.38 -15.86
C GLU A 151 12.91 4.85 -15.81
N ALA A 152 13.65 4.34 -14.84
CA ALA A 152 13.84 2.90 -14.67
C ALA A 152 12.54 2.19 -14.26
N THR A 153 11.71 2.84 -13.43
CA THR A 153 10.38 2.38 -13.06
C THR A 153 9.47 2.30 -14.28
N ALA A 154 9.49 3.31 -15.15
CA ALA A 154 8.70 3.34 -16.38
C ALA A 154 8.98 2.13 -17.27
N VAL A 155 10.26 1.82 -17.49
CA VAL A 155 10.67 0.67 -18.32
C VAL A 155 10.15 -0.64 -17.72
N ARG A 156 10.31 -0.83 -16.41
CA ARG A 156 9.92 -2.07 -15.74
C ARG A 156 8.40 -2.24 -15.69
N LEU A 157 7.68 -1.15 -15.34
CA LEU A 157 6.23 -1.20 -15.18
C LEU A 157 5.53 -1.41 -16.53
N LYS A 158 5.96 -0.72 -17.59
CA LYS A 158 5.44 -0.92 -18.95
C LYS A 158 5.62 -2.36 -19.42
N ARG A 159 6.80 -2.94 -19.19
CA ARG A 159 7.06 -4.34 -19.52
C ARG A 159 6.12 -5.31 -18.79
N GLU A 160 5.88 -5.09 -17.47
CA GLU A 160 4.94 -5.92 -16.71
C GLU A 160 3.51 -5.87 -17.25
N ILE A 161 3.11 -4.73 -17.82
CA ILE A 161 1.78 -4.53 -18.41
C ILE A 161 1.70 -5.12 -19.81
N GLU A 162 2.68 -4.85 -20.66
CA GLU A 162 2.73 -5.34 -22.05
C GLU A 162 2.72 -6.87 -22.14
N ASP A 163 3.38 -7.54 -21.21
CA ASP A 163 3.41 -9.01 -21.11
C ASP A 163 2.11 -9.62 -20.54
N SER A 164 1.11 -8.78 -20.23
CA SER A 164 -0.14 -9.21 -19.57
C SER A 164 -1.28 -9.46 -20.58
N LYS A 165 -2.14 -10.44 -20.22
CA LYS A 165 -3.39 -10.72 -20.96
C LYS A 165 -4.61 -10.05 -20.33
N VAL A 166 -4.45 -9.38 -19.20
CA VAL A 166 -5.50 -8.65 -18.48
C VAL A 166 -5.21 -7.17 -18.48
N SER A 167 -6.25 -6.35 -18.38
CA SER A 167 -6.16 -4.89 -18.39
C SER A 167 -6.31 -4.25 -17.01
N VAL A 168 -6.49 -5.07 -15.97
CA VAL A 168 -6.56 -4.61 -14.58
C VAL A 168 -5.35 -5.10 -13.82
N PHE A 169 -4.70 -4.19 -13.09
CA PHE A 169 -3.48 -4.46 -12.32
C PHE A 169 -3.69 -4.02 -10.87
N VAL A 170 -3.14 -4.80 -9.94
CA VAL A 170 -3.17 -4.47 -8.50
C VAL A 170 -1.72 -4.43 -7.99
N GLY A 171 -1.33 -3.28 -7.45
CA GLY A 171 0.00 -3.05 -6.92
C GLY A 171 -0.02 -2.40 -5.53
N GLN A 172 1.09 -2.54 -4.81
CA GLN A 172 1.30 -1.92 -3.51
C GLN A 172 1.60 -0.43 -3.69
N GLY A 173 0.98 0.40 -2.87
CA GLY A 173 1.50 1.74 -2.62
C GLY A 173 2.65 1.71 -1.62
N PHE A 174 3.29 2.85 -1.38
CA PHE A 174 4.25 3.10 -0.31
C PHE A 174 5.60 2.36 -0.44
N ILE A 175 5.69 1.24 -1.14
CA ILE A 175 6.91 0.41 -1.19
C ILE A 175 7.57 0.39 -2.56
N GLY A 176 8.89 0.19 -2.56
CA GLY A 176 9.72 -0.02 -3.72
C GLY A 176 10.90 -0.95 -3.42
N GLY A 177 11.83 -1.07 -4.33
CA GLY A 177 13.02 -1.90 -4.17
C GLY A 177 14.30 -1.18 -4.60
N ALA A 178 15.32 -1.28 -3.78
CA ALA A 178 16.66 -0.80 -4.08
C ALA A 178 17.40 -1.73 -5.06
N PRO A 179 18.49 -1.25 -5.70
CA PRO A 179 19.26 -2.04 -6.64
C PRO A 179 19.88 -3.31 -6.06
N ASP A 180 20.15 -3.36 -4.76
CA ASP A 180 20.68 -4.52 -4.05
C ASP A 180 19.59 -5.57 -3.70
N GLY A 181 18.33 -5.30 -4.07
CA GLY A 181 17.20 -6.18 -3.83
C GLY A 181 16.53 -5.99 -2.47
N THR A 182 16.96 -5.01 -1.66
CA THR A 182 16.30 -4.69 -0.40
C THR A 182 15.00 -3.91 -0.65
N THR A 183 14.03 -4.10 0.25
CA THR A 183 12.76 -3.35 0.23
C THR A 183 12.99 -1.95 0.76
N THR A 184 12.35 -0.96 0.16
CA THR A 184 12.37 0.44 0.57
C THR A 184 10.94 0.94 0.77
N THR A 185 10.77 1.99 1.58
CA THR A 185 9.51 2.72 1.69
C THR A 185 9.67 4.16 1.20
N LEU A 186 8.58 4.73 0.70
CA LEU A 186 8.57 6.04 0.02
C LEU A 186 8.22 7.20 0.96
N GLY A 187 8.25 6.95 2.27
CA GLY A 187 7.94 7.98 3.25
C GLY A 187 6.45 8.27 3.40
N ARG A 188 6.16 9.45 3.96
CA ARG A 188 4.79 9.87 4.28
C ARG A 188 3.94 10.01 3.03
N GLU A 189 2.66 9.58 3.10
CA GLU A 189 1.71 9.57 1.96
C GLU A 189 2.25 8.79 0.74
N GLY A 190 3.16 7.84 0.98
CA GLY A 190 3.86 7.09 -0.07
C GLY A 190 2.94 6.34 -1.03
N SER A 191 1.70 5.99 -0.62
CA SER A 191 0.74 5.34 -1.52
C SER A 191 0.15 6.32 -2.55
N ASP A 192 -0.12 7.57 -2.17
CA ASP A 192 -0.58 8.61 -3.09
C ASP A 192 0.54 8.94 -4.08
N TYR A 193 1.79 9.02 -3.59
CA TYR A 193 2.97 9.20 -4.43
C TYR A 193 3.16 8.04 -5.41
N SER A 194 2.98 6.79 -4.95
CA SER A 194 3.01 5.61 -5.84
C SER A 194 1.96 5.70 -6.95
N ALA A 195 0.73 6.09 -6.60
CA ALA A 195 -0.35 6.25 -7.57
C ALA A 195 -0.03 7.35 -8.61
N ALA A 196 0.52 8.47 -8.16
CA ALA A 196 0.93 9.57 -9.04
C ALA A 196 2.06 9.15 -10.00
N ILE A 197 3.04 8.38 -9.53
CA ILE A 197 4.11 7.84 -10.40
C ILE A 197 3.52 6.89 -11.44
N VAL A 198 2.63 5.96 -11.03
CA VAL A 198 1.99 5.03 -11.98
C VAL A 198 1.20 5.79 -13.02
N ALA A 199 0.39 6.78 -12.61
CA ALA A 199 -0.39 7.60 -13.53
C ALA A 199 0.51 8.34 -14.54
N ASN A 200 1.60 8.93 -14.07
CA ASN A 200 2.58 9.63 -14.92
C ASN A 200 3.29 8.67 -15.90
N VAL A 201 3.78 7.54 -15.40
CA VAL A 201 4.55 6.56 -16.18
C VAL A 201 3.71 5.90 -17.27
N LEU A 202 2.44 5.65 -16.98
CA LEU A 202 1.50 5.01 -17.89
C LEU A 202 0.73 5.99 -18.77
N ASP A 203 0.97 7.30 -18.62
CA ASP A 203 0.22 8.36 -19.32
C ASP A 203 -1.29 8.20 -19.09
N ALA A 204 -1.68 8.00 -17.82
CA ALA A 204 -3.05 7.73 -17.47
C ALA A 204 -3.94 8.94 -17.72
N GLU A 205 -5.14 8.71 -18.24
CA GLU A 205 -6.13 9.76 -18.52
C GLU A 205 -6.57 10.47 -17.22
N SER A 206 -6.65 9.73 -16.12
CA SER A 206 -7.02 10.27 -14.82
C SER A 206 -6.45 9.44 -13.67
N MET A 207 -6.37 10.06 -12.50
CA MET A 207 -6.05 9.39 -11.23
C MET A 207 -7.12 9.72 -10.21
N SER A 208 -7.76 8.69 -9.63
CA SER A 208 -8.74 8.84 -8.56
C SER A 208 -8.15 8.39 -7.23
N VAL A 209 -8.18 9.27 -6.23
CA VAL A 209 -7.74 8.96 -4.86
C VAL A 209 -8.96 8.79 -3.97
N TRP A 210 -9.10 7.60 -3.37
CA TRP A 210 -10.22 7.24 -2.50
C TRP A 210 -9.78 7.29 -1.04
N LYS A 211 -10.33 8.23 -0.29
CA LYS A 211 -10.08 8.42 1.16
C LYS A 211 -11.40 8.37 1.93
N ASP A 212 -11.29 8.33 3.25
CA ASP A 212 -12.43 8.34 4.18
C ASP A 212 -12.93 9.75 4.51
N VAL A 213 -12.79 10.66 3.56
CA VAL A 213 -13.22 12.05 3.63
C VAL A 213 -13.90 12.45 2.31
N ASP A 214 -14.80 13.45 2.37
CA ASP A 214 -15.62 13.86 1.22
C ASP A 214 -14.83 14.60 0.11
N GLY A 215 -13.58 14.90 0.35
CA GLY A 215 -12.70 15.62 -0.55
C GLY A 215 -11.98 16.79 0.11
N ILE A 216 -11.48 17.70 -0.69
CA ILE A 216 -10.83 18.93 -0.19
C ILE A 216 -11.91 19.91 0.24
N LEU A 217 -11.83 20.39 1.48
CA LEU A 217 -12.70 21.39 2.04
C LEU A 217 -12.00 22.75 2.06
N ASN A 218 -12.79 23.83 2.05
CA ASN A 218 -12.28 25.20 2.08
C ASN A 218 -11.74 25.63 3.46
N ALA A 219 -11.99 24.82 4.51
CA ALA A 219 -11.50 25.03 5.87
C ALA A 219 -11.51 23.71 6.65
N ASP A 220 -10.83 23.67 7.81
CA ASP A 220 -10.91 22.53 8.74
C ASP A 220 -12.32 22.43 9.34
N PRO A 221 -13.09 21.36 9.08
CA PRO A 221 -14.45 21.20 9.59
C PRO A 221 -14.53 21.05 11.10
N LYS A 222 -13.43 20.74 11.78
CA LYS A 222 -13.35 20.70 13.24
C LYS A 222 -13.37 22.10 13.86
N ILE A 223 -12.93 23.09 13.10
CA ILE A 223 -12.85 24.50 13.51
C ILE A 223 -14.03 25.28 12.92
N PHE A 224 -14.37 24.98 11.66
CA PHE A 224 -15.41 25.66 10.89
C PHE A 224 -16.48 24.64 10.45
N PRO A 225 -17.57 24.48 11.25
CA PRO A 225 -18.64 23.50 10.95
C PRO A 225 -19.32 23.72 9.59
N ASP A 226 -19.28 24.96 9.07
CA ASP A 226 -19.86 25.34 7.76
C ASP A 226 -18.89 25.11 6.59
N ALA A 227 -17.76 24.42 6.83
CA ALA A 227 -16.83 24.09 5.77
C ALA A 227 -17.52 23.26 4.68
N HIS A 228 -17.27 23.61 3.44
CA HIS A 228 -17.85 22.95 2.27
C HIS A 228 -16.79 22.45 1.31
N LYS A 229 -17.15 21.42 0.55
CA LYS A 229 -16.29 20.79 -0.44
C LYS A 229 -16.00 21.74 -1.59
N ILE A 230 -14.74 21.77 -2.01
CA ILE A 230 -14.31 22.47 -3.22
C ILE A 230 -14.38 21.47 -4.37
N GLU A 231 -15.23 21.76 -5.35
CA GLU A 231 -15.48 20.84 -6.47
C GLU A 231 -14.34 20.81 -7.50
N ARG A 232 -13.61 21.90 -7.65
CA ARG A 232 -12.51 22.02 -8.61
C ARG A 232 -11.42 22.93 -8.05
N LEU A 233 -10.19 22.47 -8.14
CA LEU A 233 -8.97 23.22 -7.82
C LEU A 233 -8.00 23.07 -8.99
N ASN A 234 -7.23 24.10 -9.25
CA ASN A 234 -6.07 23.96 -10.12
C ASN A 234 -4.89 23.39 -9.32
N TYR A 235 -3.85 22.97 -10.03
CA TYR A 235 -2.70 22.35 -9.42
C TYR A 235 -1.96 23.27 -8.43
N MET A 236 -1.83 24.55 -8.76
CA MET A 236 -1.12 25.53 -7.91
C MET A 236 -1.88 25.80 -6.61
N ASP A 237 -3.21 26.00 -6.69
CA ASP A 237 -4.05 26.19 -5.51
C ASP A 237 -3.99 24.96 -4.59
N THR A 238 -3.98 23.75 -5.17
CA THR A 238 -3.86 22.49 -4.41
C THR A 238 -2.53 22.42 -3.68
N LEU A 239 -1.42 22.80 -4.32
CA LEU A 239 -0.11 22.87 -3.69
C LEU A 239 -0.07 23.88 -2.54
N GLU A 240 -0.58 25.09 -2.76
CA GLU A 240 -0.62 26.12 -1.72
C GLU A 240 -1.44 25.66 -0.50
N MET A 241 -2.58 25.00 -0.72
CA MET A 241 -3.38 24.44 0.35
C MET A 241 -2.62 23.33 1.13
N ALA A 242 -1.93 22.45 0.41
CA ALA A 242 -1.14 21.38 1.03
C ALA A 242 0.01 21.95 1.88
N TYR A 243 0.76 22.92 1.37
CA TYR A 243 1.79 23.65 2.13
C TYR A 243 1.21 24.45 3.30
N SER A 244 -0.02 24.92 3.19
CA SER A 244 -0.73 25.66 4.26
C SER A 244 -1.36 24.72 5.32
N GLY A 245 -1.19 23.40 5.19
CA GLY A 245 -1.60 22.43 6.20
C GLY A 245 -2.86 21.62 5.87
N ALA A 246 -3.37 21.67 4.65
CA ALA A 246 -4.43 20.76 4.22
C ALA A 246 -3.90 19.32 4.20
N GLN A 247 -4.50 18.43 5.01
CA GLN A 247 -3.98 17.07 5.26
C GLN A 247 -4.43 16.01 4.23
N ILE A 248 -5.00 16.42 3.11
CA ILE A 248 -5.56 15.47 2.13
C ILE A 248 -4.51 15.01 1.13
N ILE A 249 -3.58 15.90 0.76
CA ILE A 249 -2.48 15.65 -0.18
C ILE A 249 -1.20 16.13 0.49
N HIS A 250 -0.14 15.35 0.39
CA HIS A 250 1.20 15.77 0.82
C HIS A 250 1.80 16.64 -0.29
N PRO A 251 2.40 17.80 0.05
CA PRO A 251 3.06 18.66 -0.93
C PRO A 251 4.27 18.01 -1.56
#